data_b844e722ad1999065b45b4bd861b7c56
#
_entry.id   b844e722ad1999065b45b4bd861b7c56
#
_cell.length_a   1.000
_cell.length_b   1.000
_cell.length_c   1.000
_cell.angle_alpha   90.00
_cell.angle_beta   90.00
_cell.angle_gamma   90.00
#
_symmetry.space_group_name_H-M   'P 1'
#
loop_
_entity.id
_entity.type
_entity.pdbx_description
1 polymer ?
#
loop_
_entity_poly.entity_id
_entity_poly.type
_entity_poly.pdbx_seq_one_letter_code
_entity_poly.pdbx_strand_id
1 'polypeptide(L)'
;MRGPLYQPLGLDLDDGVIRRRRLSAATIGFACAATTIIAGSTAIALFGQPQPRMVDRFDVAASSEPPPTVVAASPAPVVREQLPVVISGSDTAPPPRGGVGFRVEDPQSLRQNPSTAHMPDDALIEDSAYGPLPARAPDGRRPYDVYAGAWSGKPGTRIAIVVGGLGISQTGTMNAIGSLPPGVTFGFSPSGNSLDRWMQEARRSGHELVLQVPMEPVGYPQVDPGEDTLTVGDAAAGDLSALHASLATITNYVGIMNYMGGRFVAEPAAMEPLIAELGRRGLMFFDDASSLRSVAADTAQLQSVPAAVSDLSIDRSQDPADIRSQLDTLERIARAEGTAIGVASAFDVSVATIAKWIGEARGRGIEIVPLSALANDPERR
;
A
#
# COMPACT_ATOMS: atom_id res chain seq x y z
N MET A 1 5.41 16.88 -72.00
CA MET A 1 6.22 16.21 -70.95
C MET A 1 5.48 16.42 -69.62
N ARG A 2 4.76 15.42 -69.15
CA ARG A 2 4.08 15.44 -67.82
C ARG A 2 5.01 14.70 -66.84
N GLY A 3 5.43 15.37 -65.79
CA GLY A 3 6.34 14.87 -64.80
C GLY A 3 5.72 13.80 -63.89
N PRO A 4 6.55 13.06 -63.07
CA PRO A 4 6.19 11.84 -62.37
C PRO A 4 5.41 12.06 -61.04
N LEU A 5 4.71 13.19 -60.86
CA LEU A 5 4.03 13.57 -59.63
C LEU A 5 2.56 13.13 -59.53
N TYR A 6 2.06 12.31 -60.46
CA TYR A 6 0.67 11.87 -60.47
C TYR A 6 0.52 10.34 -60.60
N GLN A 7 1.44 9.55 -59.95
CA GLN A 7 1.12 8.15 -59.73
C GLN A 7 0.57 8.00 -58.30
N PRO A 8 -0.66 7.47 -58.13
CA PRO A 8 -1.13 7.04 -56.82
C PRO A 8 -0.21 5.90 -56.36
N LEU A 9 0.16 5.91 -55.06
CA LEU A 9 0.90 4.84 -54.39
C LEU A 9 0.11 3.55 -54.58
N GLY A 10 0.53 2.74 -55.56
CA GLY A 10 -0.15 1.55 -56.02
C GLY A 10 -0.06 0.44 -55.01
N LEU A 11 -1.19 -0.17 -54.78
CA LEU A 11 -1.28 -1.54 -54.35
C LEU A 11 -0.87 -2.41 -55.56
N ASP A 12 0.38 -2.84 -55.58
CA ASP A 12 0.78 -3.95 -56.43
C ASP A 12 0.13 -5.21 -55.85
N LEU A 13 -0.98 -5.59 -56.48
CA LEU A 13 -1.55 -6.91 -56.32
C LEU A 13 -0.69 -7.88 -57.11
N ASP A 14 0.38 -8.33 -56.44
CA ASP A 14 1.18 -9.46 -56.91
C ASP A 14 0.31 -10.72 -56.73
N ASP A 15 -0.06 -11.34 -57.86
CA ASP A 15 -0.75 -12.63 -57.94
C ASP A 15 0.17 -13.73 -57.38
N GLY A 16 0.31 -13.71 -56.06
CA GLY A 16 1.09 -14.68 -55.32
C GLY A 16 0.42 -16.04 -55.30
N VAL A 17 0.86 -16.94 -56.17
CA VAL A 17 0.62 -18.37 -56.09
C VAL A 17 0.67 -18.86 -54.66
N ILE A 18 -0.48 -19.31 -54.11
CA ILE A 18 -0.63 -19.88 -52.76
C ILE A 18 0.27 -21.15 -52.71
N ARG A 19 1.55 -21.02 -52.33
CA ARG A 19 2.40 -22.12 -51.93
C ARG A 19 1.84 -22.70 -50.65
N ARG A 20 1.12 -23.82 -50.70
CA ARG A 20 0.76 -24.62 -49.55
C ARG A 20 2.06 -24.99 -48.81
N ARG A 21 2.39 -24.29 -47.72
CA ARG A 21 3.43 -24.66 -46.79
C ARG A 21 3.10 -26.03 -46.22
N ARG A 22 3.85 -27.05 -46.58
CA ARG A 22 3.78 -28.35 -45.89
C ARG A 22 4.29 -28.10 -44.45
N LEU A 23 3.40 -28.35 -43.47
CA LEU A 23 3.79 -28.32 -42.06
C LEU A 23 4.93 -29.31 -41.85
N SER A 24 5.99 -28.91 -41.14
CA SER A 24 7.11 -29.78 -40.83
C SER A 24 6.66 -30.87 -39.83
N ALA A 25 7.32 -32.02 -39.89
CA ALA A 25 7.05 -33.14 -38.97
C ALA A 25 7.16 -32.69 -37.49
N ALA A 26 8.03 -31.72 -37.17
CA ALA A 26 8.19 -31.14 -35.88
C ALA A 26 6.95 -30.34 -35.43
N THR A 27 6.31 -29.59 -36.34
CA THR A 27 5.07 -28.82 -36.03
C THR A 27 3.89 -29.74 -35.78
N ILE A 28 3.79 -30.85 -36.49
CA ILE A 28 2.76 -31.87 -36.28
C ILE A 28 3.01 -32.62 -34.96
N GLY A 29 4.26 -32.95 -34.64
CA GLY A 29 4.61 -33.56 -33.35
C GLY A 29 4.26 -32.68 -32.14
N PHE A 30 4.49 -31.37 -32.22
CA PHE A 30 4.17 -30.42 -31.17
C PHE A 30 2.64 -30.26 -30.95
N ALA A 31 1.89 -30.23 -32.05
CA ALA A 31 0.44 -30.18 -31.98
C ALA A 31 -0.18 -31.44 -31.37
N CYS A 32 0.35 -32.62 -31.69
CA CYS A 32 -0.09 -33.90 -31.09
C CYS A 32 0.27 -33.98 -29.62
N ALA A 33 1.46 -33.51 -29.19
CA ALA A 33 1.83 -33.49 -27.77
C ALA A 33 0.94 -32.51 -26.93
N ALA A 34 0.62 -31.34 -27.47
CA ALA A 34 -0.26 -30.39 -26.83
C ALA A 34 -1.68 -30.92 -26.65
N THR A 35 -2.24 -31.60 -27.67
CA THR A 35 -3.58 -32.23 -27.56
C THR A 35 -3.63 -33.39 -26.55
N THR A 36 -2.54 -34.16 -26.41
CA THR A 36 -2.48 -35.24 -25.45
C THR A 36 -2.44 -34.71 -24.00
N ILE A 37 -1.70 -33.63 -23.76
CA ILE A 37 -1.65 -32.99 -22.44
C ILE A 37 -3.01 -32.41 -22.05
N ILE A 38 -3.70 -31.72 -22.97
CA ILE A 38 -5.02 -31.14 -22.73
C ILE A 38 -6.05 -32.25 -22.45
N ALA A 39 -6.07 -33.33 -23.25
CA ALA A 39 -6.97 -34.45 -23.03
C ALA A 39 -6.70 -35.19 -21.72
N GLY A 40 -5.43 -35.37 -21.32
CA GLY A 40 -5.05 -35.96 -20.04
C GLY A 40 -5.50 -35.11 -18.85
N SER A 41 -5.30 -33.79 -18.90
CA SER A 41 -5.72 -32.88 -17.85
C SER A 41 -7.24 -32.84 -17.67
N THR A 42 -7.99 -32.89 -18.78
CA THR A 42 -9.47 -32.90 -18.74
C THR A 42 -10.01 -34.22 -18.18
N ALA A 43 -9.39 -35.35 -18.49
CA ALA A 43 -9.75 -36.65 -17.93
C ALA A 43 -9.54 -36.69 -16.40
N ILE A 44 -8.43 -36.16 -15.88
CA ILE A 44 -8.18 -36.07 -14.44
C ILE A 44 -9.20 -35.16 -13.77
N ALA A 45 -9.62 -34.06 -14.39
CA ALA A 45 -10.62 -33.15 -13.84
C ALA A 45 -12.04 -33.75 -13.81
N LEU A 46 -12.38 -34.61 -14.79
CA LEU A 46 -13.72 -35.22 -14.89
C LEU A 46 -13.87 -36.53 -14.13
N PHE A 47 -12.79 -37.32 -13.96
CA PHE A 47 -12.81 -38.64 -13.37
C PHE A 47 -12.00 -38.78 -12.08
N GLY A 48 -11.27 -37.76 -11.68
CA GLY A 48 -10.56 -37.71 -10.39
C GLY A 48 -11.55 -37.65 -9.23
N GLN A 49 -11.71 -38.73 -8.51
CA GLN A 49 -12.51 -38.71 -7.27
C GLN A 49 -11.79 -37.84 -6.22
N PRO A 50 -12.48 -36.90 -5.54
CA PRO A 50 -11.88 -36.20 -4.44
C PRO A 50 -11.58 -37.19 -3.32
N GLN A 51 -10.30 -37.34 -2.99
CA GLN A 51 -9.89 -38.12 -1.80
C GLN A 51 -10.47 -37.40 -0.56
N PRO A 52 -11.19 -38.14 0.31
CA PRO A 52 -11.65 -37.58 1.58
C PRO A 52 -10.40 -37.21 2.40
N ARG A 53 -10.24 -35.94 2.74
CA ARG A 53 -9.26 -35.52 3.75
C ARG A 53 -9.63 -36.18 5.06
N MET A 54 -8.79 -37.07 5.56
CA MET A 54 -8.84 -37.52 6.95
C MET A 54 -8.62 -36.27 7.83
N VAL A 55 -9.70 -35.77 8.39
CA VAL A 55 -9.63 -34.85 9.52
C VAL A 55 -9.51 -35.77 10.73
N ASP A 56 -8.33 -35.84 11.34
CA ASP A 56 -8.13 -36.47 12.63
C ASP A 56 -9.07 -35.80 13.63
N ARG A 57 -10.19 -36.51 13.93
CA ARG A 57 -11.02 -36.15 15.08
C ARG A 57 -10.23 -36.53 16.33
N PHE A 58 -9.70 -35.54 17.00
CA PHE A 58 -9.32 -35.70 18.39
C PHE A 58 -10.61 -35.86 19.18
N ASP A 59 -10.90 -37.08 19.57
CA ASP A 59 -11.91 -37.40 20.58
C ASP A 59 -11.46 -36.80 21.92
N VAL A 60 -11.98 -35.61 22.21
CA VAL A 60 -11.90 -35.06 23.56
C VAL A 60 -12.93 -35.80 24.39
N ALA A 61 -12.47 -36.77 25.15
CA ALA A 61 -13.28 -37.47 26.18
C ALA A 61 -13.82 -36.37 27.13
N ALA A 62 -15.14 -36.23 27.14
CA ALA A 62 -15.84 -35.37 28.08
C ALA A 62 -15.68 -35.95 29.49
N SER A 63 -14.79 -35.39 30.27
CA SER A 63 -14.76 -35.59 31.72
C SER A 63 -15.82 -34.67 32.33
N SER A 64 -16.91 -35.29 32.74
CA SER A 64 -17.99 -34.62 33.45
C SER A 64 -17.65 -34.54 34.93
N GLU A 65 -17.05 -33.42 35.33
CA GLU A 65 -16.94 -33.00 36.72
C GLU A 65 -17.78 -31.75 36.93
N PRO A 66 -18.73 -31.72 37.86
CA PRO A 66 -19.57 -30.53 38.06
C PRO A 66 -18.76 -29.37 38.68
N PRO A 67 -18.99 -28.12 38.26
CA PRO A 67 -18.28 -27.00 38.79
C PRO A 67 -18.63 -26.72 40.26
N PRO A 68 -17.66 -26.33 41.08
CA PRO A 68 -17.93 -25.97 42.48
C PRO A 68 -18.82 -24.72 42.56
N THR A 69 -19.82 -24.84 43.41
CA THR A 69 -20.75 -23.76 43.74
C THR A 69 -20.02 -22.56 44.35
N VAL A 70 -19.84 -21.47 43.59
CA VAL A 70 -19.31 -20.23 44.12
C VAL A 70 -20.45 -19.53 44.85
N VAL A 71 -20.32 -19.44 46.17
CA VAL A 71 -21.19 -18.64 47.01
C VAL A 71 -20.96 -17.16 46.65
N ALA A 72 -22.00 -16.46 46.20
CA ALA A 72 -21.96 -15.06 45.88
C ALA A 72 -21.75 -14.24 47.16
N ALA A 73 -20.58 -13.66 47.31
CA ALA A 73 -20.35 -12.61 48.31
C ALA A 73 -20.98 -11.31 47.83
N SER A 74 -21.85 -10.73 48.64
CA SER A 74 -22.50 -9.43 48.44
C SER A 74 -21.44 -8.34 48.22
N PRO A 75 -21.57 -7.47 47.21
CA PRO A 75 -20.64 -6.36 47.03
C PRO A 75 -20.84 -5.31 48.13
N ALA A 76 -19.75 -4.92 48.77
CA ALA A 76 -19.69 -3.78 49.67
C ALA A 76 -19.99 -2.47 48.89
N PRO A 77 -20.57 -1.45 49.53
CA PRO A 77 -20.91 -0.21 48.84
C PRO A 77 -19.67 0.54 48.39
N VAL A 78 -19.60 0.79 47.09
CA VAL A 78 -18.55 1.63 46.48
C VAL A 78 -18.87 3.09 46.87
N VAL A 79 -18.03 3.66 47.72
CA VAL A 79 -18.01 5.10 47.97
C VAL A 79 -17.56 5.77 46.66
N ARG A 80 -18.46 6.47 46.00
CA ARG A 80 -18.12 7.35 44.88
C ARG A 80 -17.41 8.56 45.44
N GLU A 81 -16.10 8.60 45.31
CA GLU A 81 -15.33 9.81 45.50
C GLU A 81 -15.70 10.79 44.38
N GLN A 82 -16.35 11.90 44.78
CA GLN A 82 -16.74 12.98 43.87
C GLN A 82 -15.44 13.69 43.44
N LEU A 83 -15.11 13.60 42.15
CA LEU A 83 -14.06 14.41 41.56
C LEU A 83 -14.48 15.89 41.63
N PRO A 84 -13.60 16.82 42.03
CA PRO A 84 -13.92 18.22 42.10
C PRO A 84 -14.20 18.80 40.71
N VAL A 85 -15.32 19.50 40.62
CA VAL A 85 -15.68 20.33 39.47
C VAL A 85 -14.68 21.50 39.41
N VAL A 86 -13.84 21.53 38.41
CA VAL A 86 -12.96 22.69 38.14
C VAL A 86 -13.79 23.78 37.47
N ILE A 87 -14.10 24.81 38.23
CA ILE A 87 -14.66 26.06 37.72
C ILE A 87 -13.52 26.86 37.12
N SER A 88 -13.58 27.12 35.79
CA SER A 88 -12.66 28.01 35.11
C SER A 88 -12.81 29.43 35.59
N GLY A 89 -11.93 29.87 36.46
CA GLY A 89 -11.73 31.27 36.84
C GLY A 89 -10.36 31.70 36.39
N SER A 90 -10.31 32.71 35.53
CA SER A 90 -9.10 33.43 35.16
C SER A 90 -8.48 34.07 36.40
N ASP A 91 -7.32 33.56 36.83
CA ASP A 91 -6.40 34.35 37.62
C ASP A 91 -4.96 33.84 37.50
N THR A 92 -4.09 34.79 37.33
CA THR A 92 -2.65 34.74 37.09
C THR A 92 -1.95 34.07 38.28
N ALA A 93 -1.53 32.80 38.10
CA ALA A 93 -0.58 32.14 39.00
C ALA A 93 0.77 31.93 38.28
N PRO A 94 1.90 32.11 38.96
CA PRO A 94 3.23 31.91 38.37
C PRO A 94 3.46 30.42 38.05
N PRO A 95 4.26 30.09 37.02
CA PRO A 95 4.43 28.72 36.57
C PRO A 95 5.10 27.86 37.65
N PRO A 96 4.64 26.61 37.87
CA PRO A 96 5.30 25.68 38.76
C PRO A 96 6.67 25.24 38.18
N ARG A 97 7.67 25.27 39.00
CA ARG A 97 9.03 24.80 38.67
C ARG A 97 9.05 23.29 38.53
N GLY A 98 9.46 22.81 37.35
CA GLY A 98 10.14 21.51 37.18
C GLY A 98 9.25 20.27 37.31
N GLY A 99 8.26 20.10 36.44
CA GLY A 99 7.75 18.80 36.06
C GLY A 99 7.96 18.62 34.56
N VAL A 100 8.51 17.49 34.15
CA VAL A 100 8.52 17.09 32.74
C VAL A 100 7.05 16.81 32.39
N GLY A 101 6.33 17.85 31.97
CA GLY A 101 4.96 17.70 31.51
C GLY A 101 4.98 16.95 30.17
N PHE A 102 4.46 15.73 30.19
CA PHE A 102 4.14 15.06 28.94
C PHE A 102 3.03 15.86 28.23
N ARG A 103 3.40 16.60 27.20
CA ARG A 103 2.44 17.26 26.34
C ARG A 103 1.91 16.20 25.42
N VAL A 104 0.70 15.72 25.63
CA VAL A 104 -0.01 14.89 24.66
C VAL A 104 -0.40 15.83 23.52
N GLU A 105 0.41 15.83 22.47
CA GLU A 105 0.06 16.57 21.25
C GLU A 105 -0.95 15.72 20.46
N ASP A 106 -2.06 16.36 20.06
CA ASP A 106 -3.00 15.75 19.13
C ASP A 106 -2.25 15.48 17.80
N PRO A 107 -2.17 14.22 17.35
CA PRO A 107 -1.52 13.88 16.09
C PRO A 107 -2.02 14.71 14.89
N GLN A 108 -3.25 15.18 14.94
CA GLN A 108 -3.80 16.03 13.88
C GLN A 108 -3.20 17.44 13.89
N SER A 109 -2.69 17.92 15.05
CA SER A 109 -2.04 19.21 15.16
C SER A 109 -0.63 19.25 14.54
N LEU A 110 -0.02 18.09 14.28
CA LEU A 110 1.30 17.98 13.66
C LEU A 110 1.25 18.08 12.15
N ARG A 111 0.07 17.92 11.54
CA ARG A 111 -0.08 17.93 10.08
C ARG A 111 0.25 19.30 9.50
N GLN A 112 0.88 19.26 8.34
CA GLN A 112 1.16 20.46 7.56
C GLN A 112 -0.14 21.19 7.17
N ASN A 113 -0.11 22.53 7.17
CA ASN A 113 -1.25 23.32 6.72
C ASN A 113 -1.60 22.97 5.26
N PRO A 114 -2.87 22.71 4.91
CA PRO A 114 -3.27 22.38 3.55
C PRO A 114 -2.83 23.39 2.49
N SER A 115 -2.76 24.69 2.83
CA SER A 115 -2.32 25.74 1.89
C SER A 115 -0.84 25.64 1.50
N THR A 116 -0.01 25.04 2.36
CA THR A 116 1.43 24.84 2.15
C THR A 116 1.80 23.37 1.98
N ALA A 117 0.84 22.46 1.94
CA ALA A 117 1.09 21.01 1.89
C ALA A 117 1.90 20.55 0.66
N HIS A 118 1.92 21.35 -0.40
CA HIS A 118 2.71 21.13 -1.61
C HIS A 118 4.18 21.56 -1.46
N MET A 119 4.51 22.33 -0.44
CA MET A 119 5.88 22.77 -0.14
C MET A 119 6.52 21.81 0.86
N PRO A 120 7.78 21.43 0.70
CA PRO A 120 8.47 20.66 1.71
C PRO A 120 8.66 21.46 3.01
N ASP A 121 8.76 20.77 4.13
CA ASP A 121 9.21 21.34 5.41
C ASP A 121 10.73 21.12 5.51
N ASP A 122 11.51 22.20 5.46
CA ASP A 122 12.98 22.14 5.46
C ASP A 122 13.54 21.40 6.70
N ALA A 123 12.83 21.44 7.82
CA ALA A 123 13.24 20.72 9.02
C ALA A 123 13.13 19.18 8.88
N LEU A 124 12.41 18.70 7.88
CA LEU A 124 12.22 17.28 7.58
C LEU A 124 13.08 16.78 6.42
N ILE A 125 14.07 17.56 6.01
CA ILE A 125 14.96 17.27 4.90
C ILE A 125 16.42 17.27 5.36
N GLU A 126 17.15 16.27 4.92
CA GLU A 126 18.60 16.14 5.05
C GLU A 126 19.24 16.21 3.65
N ASP A 127 20.19 17.10 3.45
CA ASP A 127 20.98 17.15 2.21
C ASP A 127 21.92 15.96 2.12
N SER A 128 21.92 15.28 0.98
CA SER A 128 22.78 14.13 0.74
C SER A 128 23.39 14.12 -0.67
N ALA A 129 24.31 13.16 -0.91
CA ALA A 129 24.87 12.94 -2.24
C ALA A 129 23.82 12.46 -3.27
N TYR A 130 22.67 11.94 -2.81
CA TYR A 130 21.55 11.49 -3.65
C TYR A 130 20.55 12.62 -3.93
N GLY A 131 20.57 13.69 -3.15
CA GLY A 131 19.59 14.76 -3.15
C GLY A 131 18.92 14.91 -1.76
N PRO A 132 17.76 15.57 -1.68
CA PRO A 132 17.04 15.78 -0.43
C PRO A 132 16.45 14.46 0.10
N LEU A 133 16.91 14.01 1.26
CA LEU A 133 16.38 12.79 1.92
C LEU A 133 15.45 13.19 3.07
N PRO A 134 14.36 12.44 3.30
CA PRO A 134 13.50 12.66 4.46
C PRO A 134 14.26 12.40 5.76
N ALA A 135 14.03 13.24 6.76
CA ALA A 135 14.66 13.15 8.07
C ALA A 135 13.67 13.49 9.18
N ARG A 136 13.94 13.03 10.39
CA ARG A 136 13.23 13.52 11.59
C ARG A 136 13.70 14.93 11.89
N ALA A 137 12.76 15.83 12.16
CA ALA A 137 13.10 17.17 12.59
C ALA A 137 13.76 17.18 13.97
N PRO A 138 14.59 18.20 14.29
CA PRO A 138 15.21 18.32 15.60
C PRO A 138 14.22 18.44 16.78
N ASP A 139 13.00 18.87 16.51
CA ASP A 139 11.89 18.95 17.47
C ASP A 139 11.15 17.62 17.67
N GLY A 140 11.56 16.55 16.98
CA GLY A 140 10.99 15.21 17.06
C GLY A 140 9.85 14.92 16.08
N ARG A 141 9.40 15.90 15.27
CA ARG A 141 8.39 15.66 14.23
C ARG A 141 8.93 14.69 13.18
N ARG A 142 8.05 13.83 12.67
CA ARG A 142 8.37 12.84 11.64
C ARG A 142 7.69 13.23 10.33
N PRO A 143 8.30 12.94 9.16
CA PRO A 143 7.61 13.03 7.87
C PRO A 143 6.26 12.28 7.88
N TYR A 144 6.21 11.09 8.53
CA TYR A 144 4.97 10.33 8.75
C TYR A 144 3.84 11.15 9.37
N ASP A 145 4.14 12.03 10.33
CA ASP A 145 3.13 12.83 11.03
C ASP A 145 2.76 14.09 10.26
N VAL A 146 3.78 14.80 9.76
CA VAL A 146 3.61 16.12 9.14
C VAL A 146 2.94 16.00 7.77
N TYR A 147 3.30 14.99 6.99
CA TYR A 147 2.75 14.80 5.65
C TYR A 147 1.50 13.90 5.62
N ALA A 148 1.02 13.42 6.77
CA ALA A 148 -0.19 12.63 6.89
C ALA A 148 -1.41 13.33 6.28
N GLY A 149 -2.24 12.57 5.59
CA GLY A 149 -3.48 13.04 5.00
C GLY A 149 -4.54 13.37 6.06
N ALA A 150 -5.47 14.26 5.73
CA ALA A 150 -6.57 14.65 6.62
C ALA A 150 -7.74 13.66 6.53
N TRP A 151 -8.38 13.38 7.67
CA TRP A 151 -9.62 12.62 7.77
C TRP A 151 -10.42 13.08 8.98
N SER A 152 -11.67 12.61 9.17
CA SER A 152 -12.59 13.17 10.15
C SER A 152 -12.21 12.90 11.62
N GLY A 153 -11.38 11.89 11.89
CA GLY A 153 -11.08 11.40 13.25
C GLY A 153 -12.27 10.69 13.94
N LYS A 154 -13.40 10.54 13.25
CA LYS A 154 -14.60 9.94 13.83
C LYS A 154 -14.55 8.41 13.82
N PRO A 155 -15.15 7.74 14.82
CA PRO A 155 -15.31 6.29 14.78
C PRO A 155 -16.27 5.87 13.66
N GLY A 156 -16.03 4.71 13.05
CA GLY A 156 -16.85 4.17 11.96
C GLY A 156 -16.09 3.22 11.07
N THR A 157 -16.75 2.69 10.04
CA THR A 157 -16.12 1.85 9.02
C THR A 157 -15.24 2.70 8.12
N ARG A 158 -13.96 2.37 8.06
CA ARG A 158 -12.94 3.14 7.33
C ARG A 158 -12.22 2.27 6.32
N ILE A 159 -11.97 2.83 5.15
CA ILE A 159 -11.22 2.15 4.09
C ILE A 159 -10.11 3.08 3.61
N ALA A 160 -8.88 2.57 3.57
CA ALA A 160 -7.79 3.21 2.85
C ALA A 160 -7.63 2.55 1.48
N ILE A 161 -7.47 3.36 0.44
CA ILE A 161 -7.15 2.92 -0.91
C ILE A 161 -5.84 3.57 -1.30
N VAL A 162 -4.86 2.74 -1.68
CA VAL A 162 -3.56 3.20 -2.18
C VAL A 162 -3.52 2.94 -3.69
N VAL A 163 -3.29 3.98 -4.46
CA VAL A 163 -3.16 3.88 -5.93
C VAL A 163 -1.71 4.13 -6.30
N GLY A 164 -1.04 3.08 -6.79
CA GLY A 164 0.35 3.10 -7.18
C GLY A 164 0.57 3.38 -8.67
N GLY A 165 1.85 3.59 -9.07
CA GLY A 165 2.24 3.81 -10.45
C GLY A 165 2.07 5.25 -10.93
N LEU A 166 1.88 6.21 -10.01
CA LEU A 166 1.84 7.62 -10.37
C LEU A 166 3.24 8.11 -10.81
N GLY A 167 3.27 9.09 -11.69
CA GLY A 167 4.49 9.63 -12.29
C GLY A 167 4.92 8.94 -13.58
N ILE A 168 4.53 7.68 -13.82
CA ILE A 168 4.90 6.93 -15.03
C ILE A 168 4.17 7.47 -16.27
N SER A 169 2.84 7.58 -16.21
CA SER A 169 2.00 8.17 -17.25
C SER A 169 1.53 9.55 -16.85
N GLN A 170 1.79 10.57 -17.66
CA GLN A 170 1.31 11.93 -17.40
C GLN A 170 -0.23 11.98 -17.39
N THR A 171 -0.87 11.37 -18.38
CA THR A 171 -2.35 11.34 -18.50
C THR A 171 -2.96 10.55 -17.35
N GLY A 172 -2.43 9.37 -17.04
CA GLY A 172 -2.92 8.55 -15.93
C GLY A 172 -2.76 9.24 -14.58
N THR A 173 -1.62 9.91 -14.36
CA THR A 173 -1.36 10.67 -13.12
C THR A 173 -2.33 11.85 -12.98
N MET A 174 -2.51 12.63 -14.04
CA MET A 174 -3.46 13.76 -14.06
C MET A 174 -4.90 13.28 -13.84
N ASN A 175 -5.30 12.19 -14.50
CA ASN A 175 -6.63 11.59 -14.33
C ASN A 175 -6.84 11.10 -12.88
N ALA A 176 -5.88 10.43 -12.28
CA ALA A 176 -5.97 9.96 -10.90
C ALA A 176 -6.13 11.14 -9.92
N ILE A 177 -5.29 12.18 -10.03
CA ILE A 177 -5.34 13.36 -9.16
C ILE A 177 -6.69 14.11 -9.31
N GLY A 178 -7.21 14.21 -10.54
CA GLY A 178 -8.45 14.95 -10.80
C GLY A 178 -9.74 14.17 -10.47
N SER A 179 -9.69 12.83 -10.46
CA SER A 179 -10.89 11.99 -10.33
C SER A 179 -11.07 11.39 -8.94
N LEU A 180 -9.98 11.16 -8.19
CA LEU A 180 -10.04 10.52 -6.88
C LEU A 180 -10.13 11.56 -5.76
N PRO A 181 -10.83 11.27 -4.65
CA PRO A 181 -10.95 12.22 -3.53
C PRO A 181 -9.69 12.20 -2.64
N PRO A 182 -9.47 13.27 -1.85
CA PRO A 182 -8.27 13.45 -1.01
C PRO A 182 -7.96 12.32 -0.02
N GLY A 183 -8.95 11.50 0.38
CA GLY A 183 -8.73 10.34 1.25
C GLY A 183 -7.99 9.17 0.59
N VAL A 184 -7.82 9.19 -0.76
CA VAL A 184 -7.03 8.19 -1.47
C VAL A 184 -5.56 8.56 -1.38
N THR A 185 -4.71 7.60 -0.98
CA THR A 185 -3.26 7.76 -0.92
C THR A 185 -2.63 7.39 -2.25
N PHE A 186 -1.63 8.15 -2.69
CA PHE A 186 -0.95 7.94 -3.96
C PHE A 186 0.46 7.38 -3.78
N GLY A 187 0.78 6.32 -4.53
CA GLY A 187 2.11 5.72 -4.63
C GLY A 187 2.84 6.22 -5.89
N PHE A 188 3.88 7.04 -5.69
CA PHE A 188 4.69 7.54 -6.78
C PHE A 188 5.82 6.57 -7.12
N SER A 189 6.02 6.31 -8.41
CA SER A 189 7.19 5.56 -8.88
C SER A 189 8.41 6.46 -8.95
N PRO A 190 9.57 6.09 -8.40
CA PRO A 190 10.78 6.90 -8.48
C PRO A 190 11.31 7.04 -9.92
N SER A 191 10.99 6.11 -10.82
CA SER A 191 11.32 6.17 -12.24
C SER A 191 10.38 7.05 -13.07
N GLY A 192 9.44 7.75 -12.44
CA GLY A 192 8.48 8.62 -13.11
C GLY A 192 9.10 9.90 -13.67
N ASN A 193 8.33 10.60 -14.50
CA ASN A 193 8.75 11.89 -15.09
C ASN A 193 8.04 13.06 -14.43
N SER A 194 8.74 14.20 -14.29
CA SER A 194 8.17 15.44 -13.71
C SER A 194 7.59 15.23 -12.30
N LEU A 195 8.24 14.40 -11.49
CA LEU A 195 7.73 13.93 -10.19
C LEU A 195 7.42 15.09 -9.23
N ASP A 196 8.29 16.11 -9.15
CA ASP A 196 8.06 17.28 -8.30
C ASP A 196 6.75 18.00 -8.63
N ARG A 197 6.47 18.18 -9.92
CA ARG A 197 5.22 18.78 -10.36
C ARG A 197 4.01 17.95 -9.91
N TRP A 198 4.06 16.65 -10.13
CA TRP A 198 2.96 15.76 -9.79
C TRP A 198 2.78 15.61 -8.27
N MET A 199 3.87 15.56 -7.52
CA MET A 199 3.85 15.57 -6.07
C MET A 199 3.15 16.83 -5.55
N GLN A 200 3.56 18.01 -6.04
CA GLN A 200 2.94 19.27 -5.64
C GLN A 200 1.45 19.33 -5.99
N GLU A 201 1.04 18.86 -7.17
CA GLU A 201 -0.35 18.84 -7.59
C GLU A 201 -1.19 17.88 -6.74
N ALA A 202 -0.68 16.67 -6.47
CA ALA A 202 -1.35 15.71 -5.61
C ALA A 202 -1.50 16.25 -4.17
N ARG A 203 -0.45 16.90 -3.62
CA ARG A 203 -0.51 17.53 -2.29
C ARG A 203 -1.46 18.72 -2.23
N ARG A 204 -1.53 19.57 -3.29
CA ARG A 204 -2.52 20.66 -3.38
C ARG A 204 -3.95 20.12 -3.42
N SER A 205 -4.15 18.97 -4.05
CA SER A 205 -5.44 18.26 -4.08
C SER A 205 -5.75 17.53 -2.78
N GLY A 206 -4.84 17.55 -1.79
CA GLY A 206 -5.04 16.99 -0.45
C GLY A 206 -4.70 15.52 -0.31
N HIS A 207 -4.07 14.89 -1.30
CA HIS A 207 -3.68 13.49 -1.23
C HIS A 207 -2.46 13.27 -0.35
N GLU A 208 -2.49 12.19 0.40
CA GLU A 208 -1.33 11.63 1.07
C GLU A 208 -0.48 10.85 0.07
N LEU A 209 0.85 10.88 0.25
CA LEU A 209 1.77 10.24 -0.66
C LEU A 209 2.62 9.18 0.05
N VAL A 210 2.90 8.10 -0.68
CA VAL A 210 3.95 7.13 -0.42
C VAL A 210 4.82 6.96 -1.66
N LEU A 211 6.07 6.55 -1.47
CA LEU A 211 6.99 6.27 -2.57
C LEU A 211 7.05 4.77 -2.84
N GLN A 212 6.88 4.33 -4.08
CA GLN A 212 7.05 2.93 -4.48
C GLN A 212 8.52 2.64 -4.69
N VAL A 213 9.12 1.80 -3.85
CA VAL A 213 10.52 1.42 -3.97
C VAL A 213 10.61 0.08 -4.72
N PRO A 214 11.35 0.00 -5.85
CA PRO A 214 11.59 -1.26 -6.53
C PRO A 214 12.38 -2.20 -5.63
N MET A 215 11.86 -3.40 -5.39
CA MET A 215 12.48 -4.40 -4.53
C MET A 215 12.60 -5.75 -5.24
N GLU A 216 13.59 -6.54 -4.88
CA GLU A 216 13.90 -7.83 -5.50
C GLU A 216 12.71 -8.79 -5.47
N PRO A 217 12.13 -9.16 -6.64
CA PRO A 217 11.07 -10.14 -6.74
C PRO A 217 11.61 -11.56 -6.77
N VAL A 218 10.71 -12.54 -6.68
CA VAL A 218 11.03 -13.92 -7.05
C VAL A 218 11.33 -13.96 -8.56
N GLY A 219 12.48 -14.53 -8.92
CA GLY A 219 12.92 -14.63 -10.31
C GLY A 219 13.81 -13.49 -10.82
N TYR A 220 14.23 -12.58 -9.93
CA TYR A 220 15.25 -11.58 -10.26
C TYR A 220 16.58 -12.28 -10.65
N PRO A 221 17.37 -11.80 -11.65
CA PRO A 221 17.14 -10.57 -12.44
C PRO A 221 16.28 -10.76 -13.70
N GLN A 222 15.71 -11.95 -13.99
CA GLN A 222 14.88 -12.16 -15.17
C GLN A 222 13.54 -11.40 -15.07
N VAL A 223 13.00 -11.27 -13.84
CA VAL A 223 11.90 -10.36 -13.50
C VAL A 223 12.56 -9.16 -12.88
N ASP A 224 12.61 -8.05 -13.61
CA ASP A 224 13.33 -6.83 -13.22
C ASP A 224 12.35 -5.70 -12.92
N PRO A 225 12.29 -5.19 -11.66
CA PRO A 225 11.45 -4.04 -11.31
C PRO A 225 11.93 -2.71 -11.88
N GLY A 226 13.16 -2.64 -12.37
CA GLY A 226 13.76 -1.44 -12.95
C GLY A 226 15.06 -0.99 -12.29
N GLU A 227 15.51 0.20 -12.66
CA GLU A 227 16.69 0.83 -12.08
C GLU A 227 16.55 1.01 -10.57
N ASP A 228 17.66 0.99 -9.86
CA ASP A 228 17.72 1.12 -8.40
C ASP A 228 16.85 0.10 -7.64
N THR A 229 16.77 -1.13 -8.18
CA THR A 229 16.11 -2.23 -7.46
C THR A 229 16.91 -2.58 -6.19
N LEU A 230 16.26 -2.44 -5.04
CA LEU A 230 16.85 -2.83 -3.75
C LEU A 230 16.89 -4.35 -3.66
N THR A 231 18.11 -4.92 -3.65
CA THR A 231 18.31 -6.37 -3.61
C THR A 231 18.48 -6.90 -2.18
N VAL A 232 18.16 -8.17 -1.97
CA VAL A 232 18.37 -8.86 -0.70
C VAL A 232 19.86 -8.84 -0.32
N GLY A 233 20.75 -9.05 -1.30
CA GLY A 233 22.19 -9.09 -1.07
C GLY A 233 22.74 -7.76 -0.57
N ASP A 234 22.39 -6.66 -1.24
CA ASP A 234 22.85 -5.32 -0.89
C ASP A 234 22.33 -4.89 0.46
N ALA A 235 21.02 -5.03 0.69
CA ALA A 235 20.40 -4.68 1.96
C ALA A 235 20.97 -5.49 3.15
N ALA A 236 21.16 -6.79 2.98
CA ALA A 236 21.77 -7.64 4.02
C ALA A 236 23.25 -7.28 4.28
N ALA A 237 23.95 -6.71 3.31
CA ALA A 237 25.29 -6.17 3.50
C ALA A 237 25.30 -4.74 4.09
N GLY A 238 24.13 -4.14 4.32
CA GLY A 238 23.97 -2.77 4.81
C GLY A 238 24.08 -1.70 3.71
N ASP A 239 24.11 -2.09 2.43
CA ASP A 239 24.08 -1.16 1.32
C ASP A 239 22.62 -0.82 0.95
N LEU A 240 22.21 0.39 1.30
CA LEU A 240 20.89 0.95 1.01
C LEU A 240 20.96 2.08 -0.02
N SER A 241 21.99 2.09 -0.86
CA SER A 241 22.19 3.14 -1.88
C SER A 241 21.00 3.24 -2.84
N ALA A 242 20.44 2.12 -3.29
CA ALA A 242 19.24 2.07 -4.14
C ALA A 242 18.00 2.64 -3.42
N LEU A 243 17.86 2.38 -2.12
CA LEU A 243 16.81 3.02 -1.32
C LEU A 243 16.99 4.54 -1.27
N HIS A 244 18.20 5.00 -0.98
CA HIS A 244 18.47 6.45 -0.89
C HIS A 244 18.26 7.16 -2.22
N ALA A 245 18.65 6.55 -3.34
CA ALA A 245 18.38 7.08 -4.67
C ALA A 245 16.86 7.23 -4.90
N SER A 246 16.07 6.21 -4.56
CA SER A 246 14.61 6.28 -4.61
C SER A 246 14.05 7.38 -3.70
N LEU A 247 14.46 7.43 -2.43
CA LEU A 247 13.94 8.40 -1.43
C LEU A 247 14.17 9.86 -1.83
N ALA A 248 15.24 10.14 -2.58
CA ALA A 248 15.60 11.51 -3.00
C ALA A 248 14.79 12.04 -4.19
N THR A 249 13.93 11.21 -4.82
CA THR A 249 13.22 11.60 -6.05
C THR A 249 12.08 12.57 -5.84
N ILE A 250 11.44 12.56 -4.69
CA ILE A 250 10.38 13.52 -4.27
C ILE A 250 10.49 13.80 -2.77
N THR A 251 9.72 14.77 -2.30
CA THR A 251 9.52 15.08 -0.89
C THR A 251 8.05 14.90 -0.49
N ASN A 252 7.66 15.29 0.73
CA ASN A 252 6.27 15.39 1.20
C ASN A 252 5.47 14.07 1.22
N TYR A 253 6.13 12.95 1.48
CA TYR A 253 5.51 11.64 1.63
C TYR A 253 5.63 11.08 3.06
N VAL A 254 4.70 10.22 3.44
CA VAL A 254 4.63 9.64 4.79
C VAL A 254 5.48 8.39 4.96
N GLY A 255 5.86 7.74 3.88
CA GLY A 255 6.59 6.48 3.90
C GLY A 255 6.78 5.88 2.52
N ILE A 256 7.19 4.63 2.52
CA ILE A 256 7.39 3.87 1.29
C ILE A 256 6.45 2.67 1.21
N MET A 257 6.25 2.16 -0.01
CA MET A 257 5.66 0.86 -0.27
C MET A 257 6.59 0.05 -1.17
N ASN A 258 6.55 -1.27 -1.05
CA ASN A 258 7.26 -2.13 -1.99
C ASN A 258 6.60 -2.06 -3.38
N TYR A 259 7.42 -2.04 -4.41
CA TYR A 259 7.02 -2.36 -5.77
C TYR A 259 7.62 -3.72 -6.13
N MET A 260 6.76 -4.70 -6.40
CA MET A 260 7.17 -6.11 -6.43
C MET A 260 7.77 -6.57 -5.08
N GLY A 261 8.99 -7.09 -5.04
CA GLY A 261 9.70 -7.38 -3.79
C GLY A 261 9.31 -8.67 -3.10
N GLY A 262 8.61 -9.58 -3.76
CA GLY A 262 8.12 -10.81 -3.12
C GLY A 262 9.21 -11.70 -2.50
N ARG A 263 10.48 -11.59 -2.95
CA ARG A 263 11.63 -12.20 -2.30
C ARG A 263 12.16 -11.32 -1.16
N PHE A 264 12.29 -10.02 -1.43
CA PHE A 264 12.87 -9.06 -0.49
C PHE A 264 12.09 -9.01 0.83
N VAL A 265 10.77 -8.82 0.77
CA VAL A 265 9.92 -8.70 1.97
C VAL A 265 9.83 -10.00 2.79
N ALA A 266 10.25 -11.14 2.23
CA ALA A 266 10.28 -12.42 2.91
C ALA A 266 11.61 -12.72 3.62
N GLU A 267 12.65 -11.87 3.47
CA GLU A 267 13.99 -12.09 4.00
C GLU A 267 14.28 -11.15 5.18
N PRO A 268 14.34 -11.66 6.41
CA PRO A 268 14.61 -10.84 7.60
C PRO A 268 15.89 -10.04 7.48
N ALA A 269 16.98 -10.65 6.96
CA ALA A 269 18.28 -9.99 6.81
C ALA A 269 18.26 -8.76 5.90
N ALA A 270 17.28 -8.67 4.97
CA ALA A 270 17.07 -7.51 4.11
C ALA A 270 16.08 -6.51 4.72
N MET A 271 15.02 -7.02 5.37
CA MET A 271 14.00 -6.17 5.95
C MET A 271 14.47 -5.42 7.20
N GLU A 272 15.30 -6.03 8.03
CA GLU A 272 15.82 -5.41 9.26
C GLU A 272 16.54 -4.08 8.99
N PRO A 273 17.55 -4.00 8.10
CA PRO A 273 18.24 -2.73 7.82
C PRO A 273 17.33 -1.72 7.09
N LEU A 274 16.42 -2.17 6.22
CA LEU A 274 15.45 -1.29 5.59
C LEU A 274 14.54 -0.62 6.63
N ILE A 275 13.93 -1.40 7.50
CA ILE A 275 13.01 -0.88 8.52
C ILE A 275 13.76 0.02 9.52
N ALA A 276 15.00 -0.32 9.90
CA ALA A 276 15.83 0.54 10.74
C ALA A 276 16.07 1.91 10.12
N GLU A 277 16.35 1.95 8.82
CA GLU A 277 16.55 3.20 8.09
C GLU A 277 15.26 4.03 8.03
N LEU A 278 14.11 3.40 7.77
CA LEU A 278 12.82 4.09 7.78
C LEU A 278 12.50 4.67 9.17
N GLY A 279 12.76 3.92 10.23
CA GLY A 279 12.61 4.37 11.61
C GLY A 279 13.48 5.58 11.91
N ARG A 280 14.76 5.55 11.51
CA ARG A 280 15.68 6.67 11.66
C ARG A 280 15.17 7.93 10.96
N ARG A 281 14.55 7.77 9.78
CA ARG A 281 13.98 8.87 8.98
C ARG A 281 12.58 9.31 9.39
N GLY A 282 11.91 8.55 10.25
CA GLY A 282 10.53 8.82 10.67
C GLY A 282 9.49 8.55 9.59
N LEU A 283 9.74 7.54 8.76
CA LEU A 283 8.86 7.06 7.69
C LEU A 283 8.13 5.79 8.07
N MET A 284 6.97 5.54 7.45
CA MET A 284 6.27 4.26 7.56
C MET A 284 6.65 3.29 6.43
N PHE A 285 6.38 2.00 6.64
CA PHE A 285 6.39 0.97 5.60
C PHE A 285 4.97 0.52 5.27
N PHE A 286 4.64 0.46 3.99
CA PHE A 286 3.40 -0.15 3.50
C PHE A 286 3.72 -1.39 2.68
N ASP A 287 3.25 -2.55 3.16
CA ASP A 287 3.35 -3.83 2.47
C ASP A 287 2.14 -4.03 1.56
N ASP A 288 2.35 -4.18 0.26
CA ASP A 288 1.28 -4.43 -0.72
C ASP A 288 0.69 -5.85 -0.65
N ALA A 289 1.20 -6.69 0.28
CA ALA A 289 0.83 -8.09 0.46
C ALA A 289 1.07 -8.97 -0.78
N SER A 290 2.04 -8.62 -1.63
CA SER A 290 2.44 -9.43 -2.79
C SER A 290 3.08 -10.76 -2.39
N SER A 291 3.55 -10.88 -1.15
CA SER A 291 4.12 -12.11 -0.58
C SER A 291 3.41 -12.54 0.70
N LEU A 292 2.87 -13.75 0.71
CA LEU A 292 2.29 -14.37 1.92
C LEU A 292 3.35 -14.71 2.99
N ARG A 293 4.63 -14.60 2.68
CA ARG A 293 5.76 -14.84 3.59
C ARG A 293 6.44 -13.56 4.05
N SER A 294 5.80 -12.42 3.84
CA SER A 294 6.35 -11.14 4.27
C SER A 294 6.58 -11.13 5.78
N VAL A 295 7.74 -10.62 6.18
CA VAL A 295 8.11 -10.38 7.58
C VAL A 295 8.08 -8.88 7.91
N ALA A 296 7.60 -8.05 6.99
CA ALA A 296 7.67 -6.60 7.08
C ALA A 296 6.93 -6.05 8.31
N ALA A 297 5.70 -6.48 8.55
CA ALA A 297 4.89 -6.01 9.67
C ALA A 297 5.50 -6.37 11.03
N ASP A 298 5.98 -7.61 11.18
CA ASP A 298 6.63 -8.08 12.41
C ASP A 298 7.93 -7.33 12.67
N THR A 299 8.76 -7.15 11.62
CA THR A 299 10.02 -6.40 11.72
C THR A 299 9.76 -4.94 12.09
N ALA A 300 8.76 -4.30 11.48
CA ALA A 300 8.37 -2.92 11.79
C ALA A 300 7.87 -2.79 13.24
N GLN A 301 7.06 -3.73 13.71
CA GLN A 301 6.58 -3.76 15.09
C GLN A 301 7.75 -3.88 16.10
N LEU A 302 8.72 -4.77 15.83
CA LEU A 302 9.89 -4.97 16.69
C LEU A 302 10.79 -3.73 16.77
N GLN A 303 10.87 -2.97 15.68
CA GLN A 303 11.71 -1.76 15.59
C GLN A 303 10.94 -0.46 15.84
N SER A 304 9.69 -0.56 16.27
CA SER A 304 8.82 0.60 16.56
C SER A 304 8.64 1.53 15.36
N VAL A 305 8.56 0.98 14.15
CA VAL A 305 8.31 1.73 12.91
C VAL A 305 6.84 1.62 12.52
N PRO A 306 6.19 2.73 12.14
CA PRO A 306 4.81 2.68 11.64
C PRO A 306 4.70 1.79 10.41
N ALA A 307 3.72 0.90 10.38
CA ALA A 307 3.50 0.02 9.24
C ALA A 307 2.03 -0.27 8.97
N ALA A 308 1.73 -0.59 7.72
CA ALA A 308 0.43 -1.08 7.27
C ALA A 308 0.63 -2.21 6.26
N VAL A 309 -0.37 -3.10 6.17
CA VAL A 309 -0.39 -4.22 5.22
C VAL A 309 -1.70 -4.14 4.43
N SER A 310 -1.64 -4.37 3.14
CA SER A 310 -2.84 -4.44 2.29
C SER A 310 -3.65 -5.70 2.55
N ASP A 311 -4.98 -5.56 2.66
CA ASP A 311 -5.89 -6.71 2.78
C ASP A 311 -6.15 -7.36 1.42
N LEU A 312 -6.14 -6.58 0.34
CA LEU A 312 -6.30 -7.11 -1.02
C LEU A 312 -5.81 -6.16 -2.11
N SER A 313 -5.47 -6.75 -3.26
CA SER A 313 -5.24 -6.03 -4.52
C SER A 313 -6.57 -5.89 -5.28
N ILE A 314 -6.93 -4.64 -5.61
CA ILE A 314 -8.24 -4.28 -6.18
C ILE A 314 -8.31 -4.60 -7.66
N ASP A 315 -7.23 -4.41 -8.42
CA ASP A 315 -7.19 -4.41 -9.87
C ASP A 315 -6.20 -5.43 -10.47
N ARG A 316 -6.15 -6.63 -9.89
CA ARG A 316 -5.41 -7.76 -10.51
C ARG A 316 -5.91 -8.10 -11.91
N SER A 317 -7.19 -7.87 -12.17
CA SER A 317 -7.82 -7.86 -13.47
C SER A 317 -8.21 -6.43 -13.82
N GLN A 318 -8.04 -6.04 -15.08
CA GLN A 318 -8.49 -4.73 -15.58
C GLN A 318 -9.94 -4.75 -16.06
N ASP A 319 -10.73 -5.76 -15.72
CA ASP A 319 -12.16 -5.78 -15.97
C ASP A 319 -12.88 -4.94 -14.88
N PRO A 320 -13.71 -3.95 -15.28
CA PRO A 320 -14.44 -3.12 -14.32
C PRO A 320 -15.34 -3.90 -13.36
N ALA A 321 -15.90 -5.04 -13.79
CA ALA A 321 -16.75 -5.87 -12.93
C ALA A 321 -15.91 -6.60 -11.87
N ASP A 322 -14.72 -7.07 -12.23
CA ASP A 322 -13.79 -7.68 -11.29
C ASP A 322 -13.28 -6.66 -10.26
N ILE A 323 -12.87 -5.48 -10.72
CA ILE A 323 -12.45 -4.36 -9.85
C ILE A 323 -13.58 -4.02 -8.86
N ARG A 324 -14.81 -3.91 -9.36
CA ARG A 324 -15.98 -3.64 -8.53
C ARG A 324 -16.20 -4.74 -7.47
N SER A 325 -16.07 -6.00 -7.85
CA SER A 325 -16.20 -7.14 -6.95
C SER A 325 -15.15 -7.13 -5.84
N GLN A 326 -13.90 -6.72 -6.16
CA GLN A 326 -12.83 -6.56 -5.17
C GLN A 326 -13.13 -5.39 -4.21
N LEU A 327 -13.62 -4.26 -4.71
CA LEU A 327 -14.05 -3.13 -3.87
C LEU A 327 -15.19 -3.50 -2.93
N ASP A 328 -16.18 -4.26 -3.40
CA ASP A 328 -17.26 -4.77 -2.55
C ASP A 328 -16.76 -5.80 -1.52
N THR A 329 -15.70 -6.55 -1.85
CA THR A 329 -15.00 -7.43 -0.92
C THR A 329 -14.27 -6.62 0.17
N LEU A 330 -13.57 -5.57 -0.23
CA LEU A 330 -12.89 -4.64 0.69
C LEU A 330 -13.89 -3.99 1.66
N GLU A 331 -15.09 -3.61 1.19
CA GLU A 331 -16.17 -3.13 2.05
C GLU A 331 -16.61 -4.19 3.07
N ARG A 332 -16.72 -5.45 2.67
CA ARG A 332 -17.10 -6.54 3.60
C ARG A 332 -16.05 -6.74 4.70
N ILE A 333 -14.76 -6.68 4.35
CA ILE A 333 -13.65 -6.75 5.32
C ILE A 333 -13.77 -5.57 6.29
N ALA A 334 -13.89 -4.35 5.77
CA ALA A 334 -13.99 -3.15 6.59
C ALA A 334 -15.20 -3.15 7.53
N ARG A 335 -16.33 -3.72 7.10
CA ARG A 335 -17.52 -3.85 7.97
C ARG A 335 -17.34 -4.91 9.07
N ALA A 336 -16.57 -5.95 8.80
CA ALA A 336 -16.29 -7.00 9.77
C ALA A 336 -15.24 -6.58 10.81
N GLU A 337 -14.19 -5.88 10.37
CA GLU A 337 -13.00 -5.56 11.17
C GLU A 337 -12.92 -4.09 11.60
N GLY A 338 -13.83 -3.25 11.08
CA GLY A 338 -13.84 -1.80 11.31
C GLY A 338 -12.99 -1.03 10.30
N THR A 339 -11.97 -1.65 9.72
CA THR A 339 -11.05 -1.05 8.74
C THR A 339 -10.67 -2.03 7.65
N ALA A 340 -10.28 -1.52 6.47
CA ALA A 340 -9.62 -2.31 5.43
C ALA A 340 -8.71 -1.43 4.57
N ILE A 341 -7.67 -2.03 3.99
CA ILE A 341 -6.70 -1.38 3.13
C ILE A 341 -6.64 -2.13 1.78
N GLY A 342 -6.87 -1.42 0.69
CA GLY A 342 -6.77 -1.96 -0.65
C GLY A 342 -5.71 -1.25 -1.48
N VAL A 343 -5.02 -1.99 -2.35
CA VAL A 343 -4.04 -1.44 -3.28
C VAL A 343 -4.51 -1.62 -4.72
N ALA A 344 -4.28 -0.59 -5.55
CA ALA A 344 -4.59 -0.58 -6.97
C ALA A 344 -3.49 0.15 -7.75
N SER A 345 -3.57 0.08 -9.08
CA SER A 345 -2.69 0.79 -9.99
C SER A 345 -3.41 1.97 -10.67
N ALA A 346 -2.66 2.98 -11.11
CA ALA A 346 -3.20 4.17 -11.76
C ALA A 346 -3.61 3.91 -13.23
N PHE A 347 -4.26 2.76 -13.51
CA PHE A 347 -4.89 2.53 -14.81
C PHE A 347 -6.21 3.30 -14.91
N ASP A 348 -6.52 3.83 -16.08
CA ASP A 348 -7.75 4.63 -16.28
C ASP A 348 -9.02 3.88 -15.85
N VAL A 349 -9.10 2.59 -16.14
CA VAL A 349 -10.24 1.75 -15.74
C VAL A 349 -10.34 1.57 -14.22
N SER A 350 -9.19 1.40 -13.56
CA SER A 350 -9.13 1.28 -12.10
C SER A 350 -9.54 2.58 -11.43
N VAL A 351 -8.97 3.70 -11.86
CA VAL A 351 -9.29 5.05 -11.37
C VAL A 351 -10.79 5.36 -11.53
N ALA A 352 -11.35 5.14 -12.73
CA ALA A 352 -12.76 5.42 -12.99
C ALA A 352 -13.70 4.55 -12.13
N THR A 353 -13.38 3.26 -11.98
CA THR A 353 -14.21 2.32 -11.21
C THR A 353 -14.13 2.63 -9.71
N ILE A 354 -12.92 2.92 -9.19
CA ILE A 354 -12.69 3.32 -7.79
C ILE A 354 -13.42 4.63 -7.49
N ALA A 355 -13.30 5.65 -8.33
CA ALA A 355 -13.95 6.95 -8.12
C ALA A 355 -15.47 6.80 -8.02
N LYS A 356 -16.09 6.04 -8.94
CA LYS A 356 -17.51 5.75 -8.92
C LYS A 356 -17.92 5.01 -7.65
N TRP A 357 -17.19 3.95 -7.28
CA TRP A 357 -17.48 3.16 -6.10
C TRP A 357 -17.36 3.98 -4.81
N ILE A 358 -16.35 4.84 -4.69
CA ILE A 358 -16.19 5.74 -3.52
C ILE A 358 -17.40 6.67 -3.36
N GLY A 359 -17.93 7.21 -4.48
CA GLY A 359 -19.14 8.02 -4.44
C GLY A 359 -20.33 7.29 -3.83
N GLU A 360 -20.48 6.00 -4.14
CA GLU A 360 -21.55 5.14 -3.60
C GLU A 360 -21.28 4.72 -2.15
N ALA A 361 -20.02 4.39 -1.81
CA ALA A 361 -19.60 3.91 -0.49
C ALA A 361 -19.84 4.95 0.61
N ARG A 362 -19.63 6.24 0.31
CA ARG A 362 -19.94 7.34 1.23
C ARG A 362 -21.42 7.36 1.64
N GLY A 363 -22.33 7.10 0.71
CA GLY A 363 -23.77 6.97 0.98
C GLY A 363 -24.12 5.79 1.89
N ARG A 364 -23.24 4.79 2.00
CA ARG A 364 -23.38 3.62 2.88
C ARG A 364 -22.67 3.78 4.22
N GLY A 365 -22.17 4.99 4.54
CA GLY A 365 -21.53 5.30 5.81
C GLY A 365 -20.06 4.86 5.91
N ILE A 366 -19.37 4.68 4.78
CA ILE A 366 -17.94 4.36 4.74
C ILE A 366 -17.15 5.65 4.57
N GLU A 367 -16.16 5.84 5.42
CA GLU A 367 -15.19 6.92 5.25
C GLU A 367 -13.94 6.40 4.52
N ILE A 368 -13.57 7.09 3.44
CA ILE A 368 -12.27 6.87 2.77
C ILE A 368 -11.26 7.74 3.48
N VAL A 369 -10.25 7.08 4.04
CA VAL A 369 -9.21 7.71 4.86
C VAL A 369 -7.83 7.50 4.25
N PRO A 370 -6.86 8.39 4.53
CA PRO A 370 -5.47 8.18 4.10
C PRO A 370 -4.87 6.94 4.79
N LEU A 371 -3.86 6.37 4.16
CA LEU A 371 -3.19 5.15 4.65
C LEU A 371 -2.65 5.32 6.07
N SER A 372 -2.04 6.47 6.38
CA SER A 372 -1.51 6.78 7.70
C SER A 372 -2.54 6.72 8.83
N ALA A 373 -3.83 6.88 8.51
CA ALA A 373 -4.92 6.77 9.48
C ALA A 373 -5.20 5.34 9.96
N LEU A 374 -4.75 4.34 9.19
CA LEU A 374 -4.94 2.91 9.47
C LEU A 374 -3.63 2.19 9.79
N ALA A 375 -2.50 2.85 9.65
CA ALA A 375 -1.21 2.27 9.98
C ALA A 375 -1.09 2.02 11.49
N ASN A 376 -0.47 0.89 11.83
CA ASN A 376 -0.06 0.60 13.20
C ASN A 376 1.19 1.42 13.52
N ASP A 377 1.08 2.35 14.48
CA ASP A 377 2.21 3.20 14.92
C ASP A 377 2.61 2.83 16.36
N PRO A 378 3.67 2.03 16.56
CA PRO A 378 4.10 1.63 17.89
C PRO A 378 4.66 2.78 18.74
N GLU A 379 5.16 3.85 18.14
CA GLU A 379 5.67 5.02 18.88
C GLU A 379 4.54 5.82 19.58
N ARG A 380 3.28 5.63 19.17
CA ARG A 380 2.12 6.35 19.71
C ARG A 380 1.28 5.55 20.71
N ARG A 381 1.77 4.38 21.12
CA ARG A 381 1.06 3.50 22.07
C ARG A 381 1.44 3.76 23.51
#